data_3e0d5c97604a480919e1ab7b2675faae
#
_entry.id   3e0d5c97604a480919e1ab7b2675faae
#
_cell.length_a   1.000
_cell.length_b   1.000
_cell.length_c   1.000
_cell.angle_alpha   90.00
_cell.angle_beta   90.00
_cell.angle_gamma   90.00
#
_symmetry.space_group_name_H-M   'P 1'
#
loop_
_entity.id
_entity.type
_entity.pdbx_description
1 polymer ?
#
loop_
_entity_poly.entity_id
_entity_poly.type
_entity_poly.pdbx_seq_one_letter_code
_entity_poly.pdbx_strand_id
1 'polypeptide(L)'
;MPNLKTYFEKTSAKTQKESYRKPNSLNSKKTETILLIDSPGISHYTSYLAYGLSKYRDVILYGFSKEEYYVTGAATKKRIKFYNIREKLPNGNSTLMIMLESLLLFFILFKAFTKTGYDIVHIQGYLPMFFFFIPMLKLRGKKIFWTVHDVNFRPSNAGIRGKLDFIYTVTVSEPSLLLKYSDIIIVHGYLLKNQLSAKGTENNKIHVIPHFDYRYLLNDSMKENAKFNEGNLPAGYVLFFGRIAPYKGLELLINASRIVKKRIGYEFILLVAGEGDISLLKNHMSDDEYAYIHILNRRIPYREIPNLFYGAKFLILPYIDASQSGVIPLAYTFSKPVIVSNVGSLSEYVDHGKTGLIFESGNTEQLANRIIDLIKNRDLCTEMGENANKKLLNDMSLELCCDRLNYLYNMI
;
A
#
# COMPACT_ATOMS: atom_id res chain seq x y z
N MET A 1 2.33 7.15 -33.20
CA MET A 1 2.47 7.05 -31.73
C MET A 1 2.16 8.43 -31.17
N PRO A 2 1.17 8.63 -30.31
CA PRO A 2 0.89 9.95 -29.75
C PRO A 2 2.02 10.33 -28.79
N ASN A 3 2.48 11.57 -28.93
CA ASN A 3 3.61 12.16 -28.25
C ASN A 3 3.40 12.14 -26.73
N LEU A 4 4.28 11.51 -25.97
CA LEU A 4 4.26 11.40 -24.50
C LEU A 4 4.03 12.78 -23.83
N LYS A 5 4.53 13.86 -24.42
CA LYS A 5 4.31 15.23 -23.97
C LYS A 5 2.81 15.61 -23.93
N THR A 6 2.05 15.19 -24.94
CA THR A 6 0.60 15.48 -25.04
C THR A 6 -0.24 14.63 -24.07
N TYR A 7 0.23 13.43 -23.68
CA TYR A 7 -0.42 12.61 -22.68
C TYR A 7 -0.22 13.18 -21.26
N PHE A 8 1.00 13.62 -20.95
CA PHE A 8 1.31 14.25 -19.66
C PHE A 8 0.65 15.62 -19.47
N GLU A 9 0.56 16.43 -20.54
CA GLU A 9 -0.15 17.72 -20.49
C GLU A 9 -1.67 17.55 -20.34
N LYS A 10 -2.26 16.49 -20.91
CA LYS A 10 -3.71 16.20 -20.75
C LYS A 10 -4.06 15.60 -19.40
N THR A 11 -3.18 14.87 -18.75
CA THR A 11 -3.41 14.33 -17.40
C THR A 11 -3.11 15.34 -16.29
N SER A 12 -2.13 16.22 -16.46
CA SER A 12 -1.81 17.26 -15.46
C SER A 12 -2.80 18.44 -15.49
N ALA A 13 -3.44 18.72 -16.62
CA ALA A 13 -4.34 19.87 -16.79
C ALA A 13 -5.81 19.60 -16.41
N LYS A 14 -6.19 18.36 -16.08
CA LYS A 14 -7.56 17.98 -15.71
C LYS A 14 -7.70 17.27 -14.37
N THR A 15 -6.75 17.40 -13.46
CA THR A 15 -7.05 17.19 -12.05
C THR A 15 -7.95 18.34 -11.61
N GLN A 16 -9.25 18.19 -11.80
CA GLN A 16 -10.22 18.96 -11.05
C GLN A 16 -9.86 18.72 -9.56
N LYS A 17 -9.20 19.71 -8.96
CA LYS A 17 -9.24 19.91 -7.52
C LYS A 17 -10.73 20.07 -7.22
N GLU A 18 -11.42 18.96 -6.89
CA GLU A 18 -12.63 19.05 -6.12
C GLU A 18 -12.21 19.84 -4.88
N SER A 19 -12.60 21.11 -4.84
CA SER A 19 -12.27 22.01 -3.74
C SER A 19 -12.99 21.49 -2.51
N TYR A 20 -12.31 20.66 -1.73
CA TYR A 20 -12.73 20.30 -0.39
C TYR A 20 -12.70 21.58 0.46
N ARG A 21 -13.80 22.33 0.47
CA ARG A 21 -14.02 23.35 1.50
C ARG A 21 -14.20 22.62 2.82
N LYS A 22 -13.36 22.93 3.82
CA LYS A 22 -13.61 22.50 5.20
C LYS A 22 -15.06 22.84 5.53
N PRO A 23 -15.89 21.88 5.95
CA PRO A 23 -17.24 22.20 6.42
C PRO A 23 -17.11 23.03 7.70
N ASN A 24 -17.75 24.20 7.72
CA ASN A 24 -17.95 24.96 8.93
C ASN A 24 -18.73 24.08 9.92
N SER A 25 -18.20 23.97 11.17
CA SER A 25 -18.80 23.40 12.39
C SER A 25 -19.99 22.45 12.16
N LEU A 26 -19.69 21.14 12.13
CA LEU A 26 -20.72 20.10 12.18
C LEU A 26 -21.39 20.10 13.57
N ASN A 27 -22.70 20.35 13.59
CA ASN A 27 -23.57 20.10 14.73
C ASN A 27 -23.32 18.68 15.28
N SER A 28 -23.27 18.55 16.60
CA SER A 28 -23.02 17.33 17.37
C SER A 28 -24.11 16.26 17.10
N LYS A 29 -24.13 15.64 15.95
CA LYS A 29 -24.82 14.36 15.77
C LYS A 29 -24.07 13.30 16.57
N LYS A 30 -24.82 12.40 17.23
CA LYS A 30 -24.31 11.21 17.91
C LYS A 30 -23.16 10.60 17.10
N THR A 31 -21.98 10.49 17.72
CA THR A 31 -20.81 9.94 17.02
C THR A 31 -21.06 8.47 16.69
N GLU A 32 -21.35 8.19 15.41
CA GLU A 32 -21.55 6.81 14.95
C GLU A 32 -20.27 6.01 15.12
N THR A 33 -20.39 4.79 15.61
CA THR A 33 -19.27 3.85 15.77
C THR A 33 -18.96 3.16 14.46
N ILE A 34 -17.69 3.05 14.09
CA ILE A 34 -17.22 2.35 12.90
C ILE A 34 -16.74 0.95 13.29
N LEU A 35 -17.26 -0.07 12.58
CA LEU A 35 -16.67 -1.41 12.55
C LEU A 35 -15.68 -1.48 11.39
N LEU A 36 -14.39 -1.51 11.69
CA LEU A 36 -13.30 -1.59 10.72
C LEU A 36 -12.82 -3.03 10.62
N ILE A 37 -12.91 -3.60 9.43
CA ILE A 37 -12.50 -4.99 9.14
C ILE A 37 -11.23 -4.98 8.28
N ASP A 38 -10.16 -5.53 8.82
CA ASP A 38 -8.88 -5.67 8.17
C ASP A 38 -8.84 -6.83 7.16
N SER A 39 -7.81 -6.84 6.32
CA SER A 39 -7.44 -7.95 5.45
C SER A 39 -5.97 -8.32 5.61
N PRO A 40 -5.60 -9.60 5.43
CA PRO A 40 -4.20 -10.02 5.51
C PRO A 40 -3.31 -9.21 4.54
N GLY A 41 -2.15 -8.77 5.04
CA GLY A 41 -1.16 -8.05 4.25
C GLY A 41 -1.27 -6.53 4.24
N ILE A 42 -2.35 -5.96 4.81
CA ILE A 42 -2.55 -4.49 4.89
C ILE A 42 -2.82 -4.01 6.33
N SER A 43 -2.56 -4.85 7.32
CA SER A 43 -2.89 -4.57 8.73
C SER A 43 -2.24 -3.29 9.26
N HIS A 44 -1.04 -2.92 8.79
CA HIS A 44 -0.39 -1.66 9.12
C HIS A 44 -1.21 -0.45 8.64
N TYR A 45 -1.75 -0.52 7.42
CA TYR A 45 -2.62 0.51 6.86
C TYR A 45 -3.90 0.62 7.70
N THR A 46 -4.57 -0.51 7.93
CA THR A 46 -5.84 -0.56 8.66
C THR A 46 -5.68 -0.07 10.11
N SER A 47 -4.62 -0.47 10.80
CA SER A 47 -4.34 -0.06 12.17
C SER A 47 -4.03 1.44 12.26
N TYR A 48 -3.25 1.98 11.32
CA TYR A 48 -2.95 3.42 11.30
C TYR A 48 -4.16 4.26 10.89
N LEU A 49 -5.00 3.74 9.98
CA LEU A 49 -6.30 4.32 9.68
C LEU A 49 -7.20 4.39 10.93
N ALA A 50 -7.29 3.31 11.71
CA ALA A 50 -8.03 3.28 12.97
C ALA A 50 -7.51 4.33 13.95
N TYR A 51 -6.18 4.50 14.07
CA TYR A 51 -5.56 5.56 14.87
C TYR A 51 -6.04 6.94 14.43
N GLY A 52 -6.02 7.26 13.14
CA GLY A 52 -6.47 8.54 12.61
C GLY A 52 -7.96 8.78 12.83
N LEU A 53 -8.81 7.79 12.53
CA LEU A 53 -10.27 7.86 12.66
C LEU A 53 -10.71 7.99 14.13
N SER A 54 -9.92 7.50 15.07
CA SER A 54 -10.22 7.62 16.51
C SER A 54 -10.28 9.06 17.02
N LYS A 55 -9.79 10.03 16.25
CA LYS A 55 -9.96 11.47 16.54
C LYS A 55 -11.43 11.90 16.42
N TYR A 56 -12.18 11.26 15.55
CA TYR A 56 -13.55 11.65 15.19
C TYR A 56 -14.60 10.71 15.78
N ARG A 57 -14.34 9.40 15.83
CA ARG A 57 -15.32 8.35 16.09
C ARG A 57 -14.76 7.24 16.96
N ASP A 58 -15.66 6.48 17.57
CA ASP A 58 -15.29 5.21 18.18
C ASP A 58 -15.08 4.16 17.10
N VAL A 59 -14.00 3.37 17.23
CA VAL A 59 -13.60 2.37 16.24
C VAL A 59 -13.56 0.99 16.88
N ILE A 60 -14.25 0.03 16.28
CA ILE A 60 -14.14 -1.38 16.60
C ILE A 60 -13.29 -1.99 15.49
N LEU A 61 -12.04 -2.35 15.78
CA LEU A 61 -11.10 -2.90 14.82
C LEU A 61 -10.97 -4.41 14.96
N TYR A 62 -11.29 -5.14 13.91
CA TYR A 62 -10.96 -6.55 13.75
C TYR A 62 -9.73 -6.65 12.84
N GLY A 63 -8.56 -6.90 13.44
CA GLY A 63 -7.26 -6.88 12.75
C GLY A 63 -6.54 -8.22 12.79
N PHE A 64 -5.67 -8.46 11.79
CA PHE A 64 -4.88 -9.69 11.67
C PHE A 64 -3.52 -9.60 12.35
N SER A 65 -3.04 -8.41 12.71
CA SER A 65 -1.73 -8.23 13.32
C SER A 65 -1.78 -7.33 14.54
N LYS A 66 -1.28 -7.88 15.64
CA LYS A 66 -1.13 -7.16 16.91
C LYS A 66 0.11 -6.25 16.88
N GLU A 67 1.19 -6.71 16.25
CA GLU A 67 2.41 -5.91 16.10
C GLU A 67 2.10 -4.57 15.40
N GLU A 68 1.42 -4.61 14.26
CA GLU A 68 1.04 -3.42 13.50
C GLU A 68 0.09 -2.51 14.28
N TYR A 69 -0.81 -3.09 15.08
CA TYR A 69 -1.68 -2.32 15.97
C TYR A 69 -0.90 -1.50 17.01
N TYR A 70 0.16 -2.09 17.59
CA TYR A 70 1.01 -1.37 18.55
C TYR A 70 1.93 -0.37 17.86
N VAL A 71 2.61 -0.77 16.80
CA VAL A 71 3.58 0.05 16.06
C VAL A 71 2.94 1.34 15.51
N THR A 72 1.71 1.27 15.02
CA THR A 72 1.01 2.43 14.47
C THR A 72 0.49 3.41 15.54
N GLY A 73 0.65 3.08 16.82
CA GLY A 73 0.13 3.87 17.93
C GLY A 73 -1.38 3.72 18.16
N ALA A 74 -2.06 2.82 17.45
CA ALA A 74 -3.50 2.58 17.63
C ALA A 74 -3.83 2.10 19.05
N ALA A 75 -2.93 1.34 19.67
CA ALA A 75 -3.07 0.85 21.04
C ALA A 75 -3.17 1.95 22.11
N THR A 76 -2.65 3.15 21.82
CA THR A 76 -2.70 4.29 22.76
C THR A 76 -4.04 5.04 22.76
N LYS A 77 -4.96 4.68 21.85
CA LYS A 77 -6.24 5.38 21.67
C LYS A 77 -7.38 4.70 22.40
N LYS A 78 -7.92 5.37 23.42
CA LYS A 78 -9.05 4.87 24.23
C LYS A 78 -10.33 4.61 23.42
N ARG A 79 -10.49 5.26 22.27
CA ARG A 79 -11.63 5.12 21.36
C ARG A 79 -11.51 3.95 20.39
N ILE A 80 -10.46 3.13 20.47
CA ILE A 80 -10.27 1.94 19.63
C ILE A 80 -10.46 0.69 20.48
N LYS A 81 -11.39 -0.16 20.06
CA LYS A 81 -11.58 -1.50 20.61
C LYS A 81 -11.04 -2.53 19.63
N PHE A 82 -9.88 -3.10 19.95
CA PHE A 82 -9.18 -4.04 19.07
C PHE A 82 -9.54 -5.50 19.36
N TYR A 83 -9.78 -6.26 18.30
CA TYR A 83 -9.97 -7.71 18.32
C TYR A 83 -8.97 -8.34 17.36
N ASN A 84 -8.00 -9.10 17.90
CA ASN A 84 -7.03 -9.81 17.07
C ASN A 84 -7.65 -11.08 16.49
N ILE A 85 -7.77 -11.12 15.16
CA ILE A 85 -8.30 -12.27 14.43
C ILE A 85 -7.26 -13.40 14.43
N ARG A 86 -5.99 -13.09 14.16
CA ARG A 86 -4.92 -14.07 13.98
C ARG A 86 -4.66 -14.95 15.21
N GLU A 87 -4.77 -14.39 16.42
CA GLU A 87 -4.61 -15.14 17.66
C GLU A 87 -5.66 -16.25 17.84
N LYS A 88 -6.78 -16.16 17.14
CA LYS A 88 -7.89 -17.12 17.22
C LYS A 88 -7.89 -18.15 16.10
N LEU A 89 -6.96 -18.02 15.15
CA LEU A 89 -6.86 -18.90 13.99
C LEU A 89 -5.72 -19.90 14.19
N PRO A 90 -5.90 -21.15 13.78
CA PRO A 90 -4.86 -22.15 13.84
C PRO A 90 -3.70 -21.81 12.90
N ASN A 91 -2.50 -22.30 13.24
CA ASN A 91 -1.32 -22.19 12.39
C ASN A 91 -1.06 -23.55 11.73
N GLY A 92 -1.06 -23.61 10.41
CA GLY A 92 -0.71 -24.83 9.68
C GLY A 92 -0.95 -24.70 8.18
N ASN A 93 -0.25 -25.52 7.40
CA ASN A 93 -0.32 -25.51 5.94
C ASN A 93 -1.05 -26.72 5.36
N SER A 94 -1.61 -27.63 6.20
CA SER A 94 -2.41 -28.74 5.70
C SER A 94 -3.80 -28.27 5.23
N THR A 95 -4.39 -29.01 4.30
CA THR A 95 -5.74 -28.68 3.77
C THR A 95 -6.76 -28.61 4.91
N LEU A 96 -6.70 -29.53 5.87
CA LEU A 96 -7.61 -29.56 7.01
C LEU A 96 -7.48 -28.30 7.88
N MET A 97 -6.24 -27.84 8.14
CA MET A 97 -6.00 -26.64 8.93
C MET A 97 -6.49 -25.38 8.22
N ILE A 98 -6.33 -25.30 6.89
CA ILE A 98 -6.84 -24.18 6.08
C ILE A 98 -8.37 -24.15 6.09
N MET A 99 -9.03 -25.31 6.00
CA MET A 99 -10.48 -25.38 6.11
C MET A 99 -10.97 -24.96 7.50
N LEU A 100 -10.31 -25.42 8.57
CA LEU A 100 -10.62 -25.01 9.93
C LEU A 100 -10.39 -23.51 10.15
N GLU A 101 -9.28 -22.95 9.64
CA GLU A 101 -8.99 -21.51 9.67
C GLU A 101 -10.13 -20.71 8.99
N SER A 102 -10.57 -21.16 7.83
CA SER A 102 -11.65 -20.50 7.08
C SER A 102 -12.99 -20.56 7.82
N LEU A 103 -13.31 -21.70 8.43
CA LEU A 103 -14.52 -21.87 9.22
C LEU A 103 -14.51 -20.98 10.48
N LEU A 104 -13.40 -20.97 11.21
CA LEU A 104 -13.25 -20.11 12.39
C LEU A 104 -13.30 -18.65 12.04
N LEU A 105 -12.66 -18.23 10.94
CA LEU A 105 -12.74 -16.86 10.43
C LEU A 105 -14.17 -16.47 10.09
N PHE A 106 -14.94 -17.36 9.45
CA PHE A 106 -16.35 -17.14 9.19
C PHE A 106 -17.14 -16.87 10.50
N PHE A 107 -16.98 -17.68 11.53
CA PHE A 107 -17.65 -17.45 12.82
C PHE A 107 -17.19 -16.18 13.55
N ILE A 108 -15.91 -15.83 13.45
CA ILE A 108 -15.39 -14.58 14.01
C ILE A 108 -16.06 -13.38 13.34
N LEU A 109 -16.13 -13.38 12.00
CA LEU A 109 -16.78 -12.32 11.23
C LEU A 109 -18.29 -12.31 11.42
N PHE A 110 -18.94 -13.47 11.47
CA PHE A 110 -20.36 -13.56 11.81
C PHE A 110 -20.66 -12.91 13.15
N LYS A 111 -19.87 -13.23 14.19
CA LYS A 111 -19.99 -12.60 15.50
C LYS A 111 -19.71 -11.10 15.46
N ALA A 112 -18.77 -10.65 14.64
CA ALA A 112 -18.47 -9.22 14.46
C ALA A 112 -19.66 -8.50 13.82
N PHE A 113 -20.20 -9.04 12.74
CA PHE A 113 -21.28 -8.42 11.97
C PHE A 113 -22.66 -8.52 12.64
N THR A 114 -22.87 -9.48 13.54
CA THR A 114 -24.12 -9.59 14.31
C THR A 114 -24.14 -8.73 15.57
N LYS A 115 -22.99 -8.21 16.02
CA LYS A 115 -22.97 -7.27 17.16
C LYS A 115 -23.83 -6.04 16.90
N THR A 116 -24.30 -5.47 17.99
CA THR A 116 -24.93 -4.14 18.03
C THR A 116 -23.87 -3.07 18.39
N GLY A 117 -24.21 -1.80 18.23
CA GLY A 117 -23.37 -0.70 18.69
C GLY A 117 -22.38 -0.17 17.65
N TYR A 118 -22.60 -0.47 16.36
CA TYR A 118 -21.98 0.22 15.23
C TYR A 118 -23.01 0.51 14.16
N ASP A 119 -22.77 1.53 13.35
CA ASP A 119 -23.67 1.97 12.28
C ASP A 119 -23.01 1.79 10.91
N ILE A 120 -21.70 1.94 10.86
CA ILE A 120 -20.87 1.87 9.66
C ILE A 120 -19.97 0.64 9.72
N VAL A 121 -19.91 -0.11 8.62
CA VAL A 121 -18.90 -1.17 8.38
C VAL A 121 -17.97 -0.68 7.29
N HIS A 122 -16.68 -0.58 7.61
CA HIS A 122 -15.66 -0.25 6.63
C HIS A 122 -14.72 -1.44 6.42
N ILE A 123 -14.81 -2.04 5.25
CA ILE A 123 -14.06 -3.22 4.86
C ILE A 123 -12.79 -2.78 4.13
N GLN A 124 -11.64 -3.29 4.60
CA GLN A 124 -10.35 -3.06 3.98
C GLN A 124 -9.96 -4.28 3.14
N GLY A 125 -9.93 -4.11 1.82
CA GLY A 125 -9.65 -5.22 0.90
C GLY A 125 -10.83 -6.17 0.69
N TYR A 126 -10.54 -7.42 0.35
CA TYR A 126 -11.55 -8.42 0.00
C TYR A 126 -11.27 -9.76 0.66
N LEU A 127 -12.33 -10.35 1.22
CA LEU A 127 -12.36 -11.75 1.64
C LEU A 127 -13.61 -12.39 0.99
N PRO A 128 -13.46 -13.52 0.30
CA PRO A 128 -14.56 -14.14 -0.43
C PRO A 128 -15.81 -14.42 0.43
N MET A 129 -15.64 -14.72 1.72
CA MET A 129 -16.76 -14.94 2.65
C MET A 129 -17.66 -13.71 2.87
N PHE A 130 -17.24 -12.51 2.45
CA PHE A 130 -18.10 -11.32 2.47
C PHE A 130 -19.34 -11.49 1.61
N PHE A 131 -19.31 -12.41 0.63
CA PHE A 131 -20.50 -12.79 -0.13
C PHE A 131 -21.71 -13.11 0.77
N PHE A 132 -21.49 -13.82 1.88
CA PHE A 132 -22.56 -14.19 2.81
C PHE A 132 -22.97 -13.03 3.73
N PHE A 133 -22.06 -12.14 4.07
CA PHE A 133 -22.29 -11.11 5.08
C PHE A 133 -22.88 -9.82 4.52
N ILE A 134 -22.58 -9.46 3.27
CA ILE A 134 -23.03 -8.20 2.68
C ILE A 134 -24.56 -8.07 2.64
N PRO A 135 -25.33 -9.08 2.16
CA PRO A 135 -26.79 -9.02 2.20
C PRO A 135 -27.34 -8.88 3.63
N MET A 136 -26.75 -9.61 4.59
CA MET A 136 -27.16 -9.55 5.99
C MET A 136 -26.93 -8.15 6.58
N LEU A 137 -25.80 -7.51 6.27
CA LEU A 137 -25.50 -6.14 6.73
C LEU A 137 -26.50 -5.13 6.16
N LYS A 138 -26.85 -5.26 4.88
CA LYS A 138 -27.86 -4.38 4.25
C LYS A 138 -29.25 -4.57 4.85
N LEU A 139 -29.67 -5.80 5.10
CA LEU A 139 -30.96 -6.09 5.79
C LEU A 139 -30.99 -5.50 7.21
N ARG A 140 -29.84 -5.33 7.86
CA ARG A 140 -29.71 -4.69 9.16
C ARG A 140 -29.58 -3.16 9.07
N GLY A 141 -29.71 -2.56 7.90
CA GLY A 141 -29.60 -1.12 7.67
C GLY A 141 -28.19 -0.55 7.87
N LYS A 142 -27.14 -1.41 7.81
CA LYS A 142 -25.77 -0.95 7.99
C LYS A 142 -25.24 -0.26 6.74
N LYS A 143 -24.48 0.83 6.92
CA LYS A 143 -23.76 1.54 5.87
C LYS A 143 -22.45 0.81 5.58
N ILE A 144 -22.19 0.49 4.33
CA ILE A 144 -21.05 -0.31 3.90
C ILE A 144 -20.06 0.56 3.11
N PHE A 145 -18.88 0.72 3.66
CA PHE A 145 -17.71 1.31 3.01
C PHE A 145 -16.75 0.20 2.62
N TRP A 146 -16.18 0.31 1.45
CA TRP A 146 -15.18 -0.65 0.98
C TRP A 146 -13.96 0.05 0.40
N THR A 147 -12.77 -0.19 0.96
CA THR A 147 -11.50 0.24 0.37
C THR A 147 -10.94 -0.84 -0.52
N VAL A 148 -10.74 -0.50 -1.80
CA VAL A 148 -10.19 -1.38 -2.84
C VAL A 148 -8.71 -1.07 -3.00
N HIS A 149 -7.85 -1.95 -2.49
CA HIS A 149 -6.40 -1.81 -2.62
C HIS A 149 -5.87 -2.36 -3.95
N ASP A 150 -6.54 -3.35 -4.53
CA ASP A 150 -6.22 -3.94 -5.83
C ASP A 150 -7.50 -4.29 -6.58
N VAL A 151 -7.59 -3.91 -7.85
CA VAL A 151 -8.74 -4.25 -8.72
C VAL A 151 -8.52 -5.59 -9.42
N ASN A 152 -7.27 -5.98 -9.60
CA ASN A 152 -6.90 -7.26 -10.18
C ASN A 152 -6.58 -8.24 -9.06
N PHE A 153 -7.55 -9.07 -8.69
CA PHE A 153 -7.31 -10.16 -7.75
C PHE A 153 -6.24 -11.09 -8.30
N ARG A 154 -5.06 -11.06 -7.68
CA ARG A 154 -3.95 -11.95 -8.03
C ARG A 154 -3.98 -13.12 -7.07
N PRO A 155 -4.25 -14.37 -7.54
CA PRO A 155 -4.16 -15.53 -6.68
C PRO A 155 -2.74 -15.63 -6.09
N SER A 156 -2.64 -15.97 -4.82
CA SER A 156 -1.33 -16.24 -4.22
C SER A 156 -0.77 -17.52 -4.85
N ASN A 157 0.43 -17.47 -5.45
CA ASN A 157 1.08 -18.64 -6.04
C ASN A 157 1.67 -19.61 -4.98
N ALA A 158 1.22 -19.57 -3.73
CA ALA A 158 1.80 -20.32 -2.62
C ALA A 158 1.09 -21.65 -2.38
N GLY A 159 1.54 -22.72 -3.03
CA GLY A 159 1.25 -24.12 -2.67
C GLY A 159 -0.24 -24.50 -2.63
N ILE A 160 -0.65 -25.34 -1.66
CA ILE A 160 -2.04 -25.80 -1.45
C ILE A 160 -2.97 -24.63 -1.13
N ARG A 161 -2.48 -23.62 -0.41
CA ARG A 161 -3.21 -22.39 -0.08
C ARG A 161 -3.56 -21.62 -1.35
N GLY A 162 -2.62 -21.50 -2.31
CA GLY A 162 -2.88 -20.91 -3.62
C GLY A 162 -3.90 -21.67 -4.46
N LYS A 163 -3.97 -23.01 -4.36
CA LYS A 163 -4.98 -23.81 -5.05
C LYS A 163 -6.39 -23.63 -4.48
N LEU A 164 -6.51 -23.53 -3.15
CA LEU A 164 -7.79 -23.25 -2.50
C LEU A 164 -8.23 -21.80 -2.74
N ASP A 165 -7.31 -20.85 -2.71
CA ASP A 165 -7.55 -19.46 -3.09
C ASP A 165 -7.99 -19.37 -4.55
N PHE A 166 -7.40 -20.18 -5.47
CA PHE A 166 -7.79 -20.26 -6.86
C PHE A 166 -9.20 -20.83 -7.03
N ILE A 167 -9.53 -21.97 -6.40
CA ILE A 167 -10.86 -22.57 -6.44
C ILE A 167 -11.89 -21.60 -5.84
N TYR A 168 -11.55 -20.95 -4.75
CA TYR A 168 -12.37 -19.97 -4.07
C TYR A 168 -12.57 -18.70 -4.92
N THR A 169 -11.52 -18.24 -5.60
CA THR A 169 -11.55 -17.09 -6.51
C THR A 169 -12.33 -17.38 -7.78
N VAL A 170 -12.24 -18.59 -8.33
CA VAL A 170 -12.98 -19.02 -9.54
C VAL A 170 -14.46 -19.29 -9.25
N THR A 171 -14.79 -19.81 -8.08
CA THR A 171 -16.18 -20.13 -7.71
C THR A 171 -16.96 -18.95 -7.12
N VAL A 172 -16.26 -17.93 -6.59
CA VAL A 172 -16.84 -16.71 -6.00
C VAL A 172 -16.21 -15.47 -6.66
N SER A 173 -16.00 -15.55 -7.95
CA SER A 173 -14.99 -14.85 -8.72
C SER A 173 -15.19 -13.36 -8.99
N GLU A 174 -16.04 -12.65 -8.29
CA GLU A 174 -15.96 -11.18 -8.34
C GLU A 174 -16.47 -10.57 -7.03
N PRO A 175 -15.90 -9.46 -6.59
CA PRO A 175 -16.45 -8.68 -5.48
C PRO A 175 -17.76 -7.98 -5.88
N SER A 176 -18.53 -8.61 -6.76
CA SER A 176 -19.74 -8.06 -7.38
C SER A 176 -20.77 -7.60 -6.34
N LEU A 177 -20.90 -8.33 -5.22
CA LEU A 177 -21.78 -7.90 -4.14
C LEU A 177 -21.23 -6.69 -3.40
N LEU A 178 -19.91 -6.60 -3.17
CA LEU A 178 -19.30 -5.40 -2.59
C LEU A 178 -19.43 -4.21 -3.53
N LEU A 179 -19.19 -4.39 -4.84
CA LEU A 179 -19.38 -3.33 -5.83
C LEU A 179 -20.83 -2.85 -5.86
N LYS A 180 -21.81 -3.79 -5.84
CA LYS A 180 -23.23 -3.49 -5.91
C LYS A 180 -23.78 -2.84 -4.64
N TYR A 181 -23.42 -3.38 -3.47
CA TYR A 181 -24.08 -3.05 -2.21
C TYR A 181 -23.28 -2.11 -1.31
N SER A 182 -22.02 -1.77 -1.63
CA SER A 182 -21.32 -0.70 -0.94
C SER A 182 -22.00 0.64 -1.19
N ASP A 183 -22.17 1.40 -0.12
CA ASP A 183 -22.69 2.77 -0.20
C ASP A 183 -21.57 3.70 -0.73
N ILE A 184 -20.33 3.48 -0.28
CA ILE A 184 -19.15 4.20 -0.73
C ILE A 184 -18.01 3.21 -0.99
N ILE A 185 -17.29 3.42 -2.09
CA ILE A 185 -16.09 2.68 -2.46
C ILE A 185 -14.90 3.64 -2.48
N ILE A 186 -13.85 3.28 -1.75
CA ILE A 186 -12.62 4.04 -1.68
C ILE A 186 -11.56 3.38 -2.55
N VAL A 187 -10.90 4.15 -3.37
CA VAL A 187 -9.75 3.73 -4.18
C VAL A 187 -8.57 4.68 -3.97
N HIS A 188 -7.35 4.23 -4.27
CA HIS A 188 -6.14 5.02 -4.01
C HIS A 188 -5.64 5.81 -5.23
N GLY A 189 -6.32 5.74 -6.37
CA GLY A 189 -5.93 6.48 -7.57
C GLY A 189 -7.08 6.62 -8.57
N TYR A 190 -6.97 7.58 -9.45
CA TYR A 190 -7.98 7.85 -10.49
C TYR A 190 -8.05 6.74 -11.53
N LEU A 191 -6.92 6.08 -11.84
CA LEU A 191 -6.92 4.92 -12.72
C LEU A 191 -7.82 3.81 -12.17
N LEU A 192 -7.71 3.50 -10.87
CA LEU A 192 -8.56 2.52 -10.20
C LEU A 192 -10.04 2.95 -10.24
N LYS A 193 -10.33 4.23 -10.00
CA LYS A 193 -11.68 4.78 -10.14
C LYS A 193 -12.23 4.54 -11.54
N ASN A 194 -11.46 4.88 -12.57
CA ASN A 194 -11.87 4.71 -13.97
C ASN A 194 -12.08 3.23 -14.34
N GLN A 195 -11.23 2.33 -13.84
CA GLN A 195 -11.37 0.88 -14.06
C GLN A 195 -12.66 0.32 -13.45
N LEU A 196 -13.00 0.74 -12.22
CA LEU A 196 -14.25 0.32 -11.57
C LEU A 196 -15.48 0.92 -12.26
N SER A 197 -15.42 2.18 -12.69
CA SER A 197 -16.50 2.81 -13.47
C SER A 197 -16.71 2.11 -14.82
N ALA A 198 -15.64 1.73 -15.50
CA ALA A 198 -15.71 0.97 -16.76
C ALA A 198 -16.32 -0.44 -16.58
N LYS A 199 -16.23 -1.02 -15.39
CA LYS A 199 -16.89 -2.28 -14.99
C LYS A 199 -18.36 -2.08 -14.55
N GLY A 200 -18.93 -0.88 -14.72
CA GLY A 200 -20.33 -0.59 -14.43
C GLY A 200 -20.62 -0.12 -13.00
N THR A 201 -19.59 0.16 -12.18
CA THR A 201 -19.82 0.75 -10.85
C THR A 201 -20.18 2.22 -10.97
N GLU A 202 -21.21 2.67 -10.27
CA GLU A 202 -21.65 4.06 -10.26
C GLU A 202 -20.53 5.00 -9.81
N ASN A 203 -20.21 5.99 -10.64
CA ASN A 203 -19.07 6.89 -10.42
C ASN A 203 -19.20 7.77 -9.16
N ASN A 204 -20.44 8.09 -8.74
CA ASN A 204 -20.76 8.83 -7.53
C ASN A 204 -20.46 8.05 -6.23
N LYS A 205 -20.39 6.72 -6.29
CA LYS A 205 -20.02 5.87 -5.15
C LYS A 205 -18.51 5.73 -5.00
N ILE A 206 -17.72 6.03 -6.04
CA ILE A 206 -16.27 5.81 -6.04
C ILE A 206 -15.53 7.10 -5.70
N HIS A 207 -14.85 7.11 -4.56
CA HIS A 207 -14.07 8.23 -4.08
C HIS A 207 -12.57 7.91 -4.05
N VAL A 208 -11.76 8.86 -4.51
CA VAL A 208 -10.30 8.73 -4.48
C VAL A 208 -9.77 9.32 -3.19
N ILE A 209 -9.19 8.45 -2.35
CA ILE A 209 -8.43 8.85 -1.17
C ILE A 209 -7.06 8.21 -1.30
N PRO A 210 -5.98 8.99 -1.47
CA PRO A 210 -4.66 8.45 -1.69
C PRO A 210 -4.20 7.60 -0.49
N HIS A 211 -3.23 6.74 -0.74
CA HIS A 211 -2.55 6.03 0.33
C HIS A 211 -1.79 7.05 1.20
N PHE A 212 -2.00 7.01 2.52
CA PHE A 212 -1.47 8.03 3.43
C PHE A 212 -0.02 7.75 3.86
N ASP A 213 0.56 8.70 4.58
CA ASP A 213 1.92 8.70 5.11
C ASP A 213 2.18 7.56 6.13
N TYR A 214 3.46 7.40 6.51
CA TYR A 214 3.94 6.42 7.49
C TYR A 214 4.69 7.12 8.64
N ARG A 215 4.28 8.34 9.03
CA ARG A 215 4.98 9.13 10.05
C ARG A 215 5.10 8.47 11.42
N TYR A 216 4.29 7.45 11.71
CA TYR A 216 4.47 6.64 12.91
C TYR A 216 5.84 5.93 12.96
N LEU A 217 6.49 5.72 11.82
CA LEU A 217 7.84 5.14 11.74
C LEU A 217 8.96 6.16 12.08
N LEU A 218 8.64 7.45 12.17
CA LEU A 218 9.61 8.50 12.51
C LEU A 218 9.78 8.71 14.01
N ASN A 219 9.02 8.00 14.86
CA ASN A 219 9.10 8.11 16.32
C ASN A 219 10.47 7.67 16.84
N ASP A 220 10.99 8.38 17.83
CA ASP A 220 12.34 8.18 18.39
C ASP A 220 12.55 6.79 18.99
N SER A 221 11.50 6.17 19.55
CA SER A 221 11.54 4.77 20.01
C SER A 221 11.87 3.77 18.90
N MET A 222 11.64 4.13 17.65
CA MET A 222 12.03 3.33 16.49
C MET A 222 13.49 3.53 16.10
N LYS A 223 14.08 4.70 16.40
CA LYS A 223 15.48 5.02 16.08
C LYS A 223 16.46 4.35 17.05
N GLU A 224 16.14 4.33 18.35
CA GLU A 224 17.04 3.81 19.38
C GLU A 224 17.23 2.29 19.37
N ASN A 225 16.22 1.54 18.92
CA ASN A 225 16.24 0.08 18.89
C ASN A 225 16.70 -0.53 17.56
N ALA A 226 17.03 0.29 16.59
CA ALA A 226 17.34 -0.14 15.23
C ALA A 226 18.85 -0.35 15.04
N LYS A 227 19.46 -1.27 15.81
CA LYS A 227 20.73 -1.86 15.38
C LYS A 227 20.42 -2.75 14.18
N PHE A 228 20.66 -2.21 12.99
CA PHE A 228 20.70 -3.01 11.78
C PHE A 228 21.94 -3.89 11.84
N ASN A 229 21.75 -5.16 12.25
CA ASN A 229 22.83 -6.10 12.58
C ASN A 229 23.39 -6.87 11.38
N GLU A 230 22.96 -6.54 10.15
CA GLU A 230 23.50 -7.22 8.97
C GLU A 230 24.64 -6.43 8.36
N GLY A 231 25.86 -6.72 8.83
CA GLY A 231 27.11 -6.34 8.19
C GLY A 231 27.18 -4.88 7.73
N ASN A 232 28.35 -4.36 7.48
CA ASN A 232 28.58 -2.98 7.01
C ASN A 232 27.91 -2.72 5.65
N LEU A 233 26.57 -2.53 5.62
CA LEU A 233 25.94 -1.97 4.43
C LEU A 233 26.47 -0.56 4.23
N PRO A 234 27.11 -0.28 3.10
CA PRO A 234 27.61 1.05 2.82
C PRO A 234 26.44 2.03 2.76
N ALA A 235 26.53 3.19 3.38
CA ALA A 235 25.54 4.24 3.24
C ALA A 235 25.48 4.75 1.80
N GLY A 236 24.31 5.23 1.38
CA GLY A 236 24.16 5.85 0.07
C GLY A 236 23.84 4.90 -1.07
N TYR A 237 23.19 3.79 -0.77
CA TYR A 237 22.68 2.86 -1.79
C TYR A 237 21.38 3.35 -2.44
N VAL A 238 21.05 2.74 -3.57
CA VAL A 238 19.74 2.81 -4.21
C VAL A 238 18.89 1.66 -3.68
N LEU A 239 17.63 1.89 -3.31
CA LEU A 239 16.81 0.91 -2.61
C LEU A 239 15.64 0.40 -3.46
N PHE A 240 15.56 -0.93 -3.62
CA PHE A 240 14.32 -1.62 -3.95
C PHE A 240 13.73 -2.18 -2.66
N PHE A 241 12.45 -1.87 -2.36
CA PHE A 241 11.81 -2.29 -1.12
C PHE A 241 10.44 -2.94 -1.36
N GLY A 242 10.17 -4.03 -0.63
CA GLY A 242 8.88 -4.71 -0.60
C GLY A 242 8.95 -6.14 -1.13
N ARG A 243 7.79 -6.82 -1.21
CA ARG A 243 7.72 -8.22 -1.67
C ARG A 243 8.45 -8.39 -3.01
N ILE A 244 9.26 -9.42 -3.12
CA ILE A 244 9.90 -9.81 -4.37
C ILE A 244 8.91 -10.70 -5.14
N ALA A 245 8.42 -10.20 -6.27
CA ALA A 245 7.48 -10.90 -7.14
C ALA A 245 7.71 -10.48 -8.60
N PRO A 246 7.39 -11.32 -9.59
CA PRO A 246 7.67 -11.04 -11.00
C PRO A 246 7.16 -9.67 -11.47
N TYR A 247 5.93 -9.32 -11.11
CA TYR A 247 5.33 -8.04 -11.49
C TYR A 247 6.04 -6.80 -10.94
N LYS A 248 6.91 -6.96 -9.93
CA LYS A 248 7.71 -5.88 -9.35
C LYS A 248 8.93 -5.50 -10.18
N GLY A 249 9.24 -6.26 -11.24
CA GLY A 249 10.25 -5.91 -12.23
C GLY A 249 11.69 -5.93 -11.71
N LEU A 250 12.01 -6.78 -10.72
CA LEU A 250 13.36 -6.82 -10.15
C LEU A 250 14.39 -7.25 -11.19
N GLU A 251 14.03 -8.14 -12.13
CA GLU A 251 14.91 -8.54 -13.24
C GLU A 251 15.25 -7.32 -14.13
N LEU A 252 14.27 -6.49 -14.46
CA LEU A 252 14.48 -5.23 -15.19
C LEU A 252 15.49 -4.33 -14.47
N LEU A 253 15.37 -4.23 -13.14
CA LEU A 253 16.26 -3.43 -12.32
C LEU A 253 17.69 -3.97 -12.32
N ILE A 254 17.88 -5.28 -12.23
CA ILE A 254 19.21 -5.89 -12.30
C ILE A 254 19.85 -5.63 -13.66
N ASN A 255 19.10 -5.78 -14.75
CA ASN A 255 19.61 -5.47 -16.09
C ASN A 255 19.98 -3.98 -16.23
N ALA A 256 19.18 -3.06 -15.70
CA ALA A 256 19.52 -1.64 -15.65
C ALA A 256 20.75 -1.37 -14.79
N SER A 257 20.91 -2.10 -13.67
CA SER A 257 22.06 -1.97 -12.77
C SER A 257 23.38 -2.31 -13.45
N ARG A 258 23.40 -3.29 -14.35
CA ARG A 258 24.57 -3.63 -15.19
C ARG A 258 25.00 -2.45 -16.06
N ILE A 259 24.03 -1.80 -16.69
CA ILE A 259 24.28 -0.61 -17.51
C ILE A 259 24.82 0.54 -16.66
N VAL A 260 24.19 0.79 -15.50
CA VAL A 260 24.61 1.83 -14.55
C VAL A 260 26.04 1.56 -14.09
N LYS A 261 26.34 0.34 -13.62
CA LYS A 261 27.66 -0.04 -13.15
C LYS A 261 28.74 0.15 -14.20
N LYS A 262 28.47 -0.23 -15.45
CA LYS A 262 29.38 -0.04 -16.59
C LYS A 262 29.66 1.46 -16.86
N ARG A 263 28.67 2.36 -16.64
CA ARG A 263 28.77 3.78 -16.99
C ARG A 263 29.34 4.66 -15.88
N ILE A 264 29.09 4.34 -14.60
CA ILE A 264 29.50 5.19 -13.45
C ILE A 264 30.41 4.49 -12.44
N GLY A 265 30.70 3.19 -12.61
CA GLY A 265 31.72 2.49 -11.82
C GLY A 265 31.33 2.23 -10.37
N TYR A 266 32.25 2.55 -9.44
CA TYR A 266 32.15 2.15 -8.02
C TYR A 266 31.10 2.90 -7.20
N GLU A 267 30.54 4.00 -7.68
CA GLU A 267 29.57 4.81 -6.93
C GLU A 267 28.16 4.20 -6.84
N PHE A 268 27.91 3.09 -7.55
CA PHE A 268 26.61 2.46 -7.60
C PHE A 268 26.54 1.24 -6.69
N ILE A 269 25.62 1.28 -5.73
CA ILE A 269 25.22 0.15 -4.88
C ILE A 269 23.72 0.03 -4.93
N LEU A 270 23.23 -1.18 -5.18
CA LEU A 270 21.81 -1.54 -5.11
C LEU A 270 21.55 -2.40 -3.88
N LEU A 271 20.59 -2.00 -3.07
CA LEU A 271 20.05 -2.83 -1.99
C LEU A 271 18.62 -3.28 -2.37
N VAL A 272 18.41 -4.59 -2.39
CA VAL A 272 17.10 -5.23 -2.56
C VAL A 272 16.67 -5.74 -1.20
N ALA A 273 15.58 -5.18 -0.63
CA ALA A 273 15.09 -5.56 0.69
C ALA A 273 13.61 -6.01 0.63
N GLY A 274 13.37 -7.29 0.94
CA GLY A 274 12.04 -7.86 0.96
C GLY A 274 12.03 -9.36 0.78
N GLU A 275 10.91 -9.99 1.04
CA GLU A 275 10.74 -11.44 0.96
C GLU A 275 10.15 -11.85 -0.38
N GLY A 276 10.67 -12.94 -0.97
CA GLY A 276 10.12 -13.57 -2.17
C GLY A 276 11.04 -14.57 -2.83
N ASP A 277 10.63 -15.06 -3.99
CA ASP A 277 11.45 -15.99 -4.77
C ASP A 277 12.53 -15.24 -5.56
N ILE A 278 13.77 -15.52 -5.23
CA ILE A 278 14.96 -14.97 -5.89
C ILE A 278 15.74 -16.02 -6.71
N SER A 279 15.18 -17.22 -6.92
CA SER A 279 15.87 -18.31 -7.62
C SER A 279 16.29 -17.91 -9.03
N LEU A 280 15.40 -17.28 -9.79
CA LEU A 280 15.71 -16.78 -11.13
C LEU A 280 16.83 -15.74 -11.11
N LEU A 281 16.84 -14.84 -10.12
CA LEU A 281 17.87 -13.81 -10.00
C LEU A 281 19.23 -14.42 -9.72
N LYS A 282 19.30 -15.34 -8.75
CA LYS A 282 20.55 -16.04 -8.41
C LYS A 282 21.16 -16.79 -9.58
N ASN A 283 20.33 -17.40 -10.43
CA ASN A 283 20.79 -18.13 -11.60
C ASN A 283 21.31 -17.22 -12.73
N HIS A 284 20.97 -15.94 -12.71
CA HIS A 284 21.35 -14.96 -13.74
C HIS A 284 22.38 -13.94 -13.27
N MET A 285 22.72 -13.91 -11.98
CA MET A 285 23.74 -13.01 -11.43
C MET A 285 25.12 -13.66 -11.43
N SER A 286 26.15 -12.91 -11.86
CA SER A 286 27.55 -13.29 -11.74
C SER A 286 28.11 -12.94 -10.35
N ASP A 287 29.25 -13.55 -9.97
CA ASP A 287 29.91 -13.26 -8.68
C ASP A 287 30.30 -11.77 -8.55
N ASP A 288 30.69 -11.13 -9.63
CA ASP A 288 31.05 -9.70 -9.65
C ASP A 288 29.87 -8.79 -9.31
N GLU A 289 28.63 -9.24 -9.58
CA GLU A 289 27.44 -8.44 -9.30
C GLU A 289 27.10 -8.39 -7.82
N TYR A 290 27.48 -9.41 -7.06
CA TYR A 290 27.32 -9.39 -5.58
C TYR A 290 28.22 -8.37 -4.89
N ALA A 291 29.22 -7.83 -5.58
CA ALA A 291 30.04 -6.73 -5.07
C ALA A 291 29.28 -5.39 -4.96
N TYR A 292 28.17 -5.21 -5.72
CA TYR A 292 27.40 -3.97 -5.72
C TYR A 292 25.86 -4.18 -5.64
N ILE A 293 25.38 -5.43 -5.70
CA ILE A 293 23.97 -5.76 -5.48
C ILE A 293 23.84 -6.59 -4.21
N HIS A 294 23.26 -6.00 -3.17
CA HIS A 294 23.01 -6.65 -1.91
C HIS A 294 21.54 -7.07 -1.81
N ILE A 295 21.26 -8.31 -1.37
CA ILE A 295 19.90 -8.85 -1.29
C ILE A 295 19.58 -9.29 0.13
N LEU A 296 18.64 -8.61 0.76
CA LEU A 296 18.02 -8.98 2.04
C LEU A 296 16.70 -9.72 1.76
N ASN A 297 16.80 -11.02 1.42
CA ASN A 297 15.61 -11.82 1.12
C ASN A 297 14.93 -12.32 2.40
N ARG A 298 14.21 -11.44 3.06
CA ARG A 298 13.40 -11.74 4.23
C ARG A 298 12.34 -10.67 4.44
N ARG A 299 11.33 -10.97 5.25
CA ARG A 299 10.43 -9.93 5.77
C ARG A 299 11.24 -8.90 6.58
N ILE A 300 11.08 -7.63 6.28
CA ILE A 300 11.73 -6.53 6.98
C ILE A 300 10.82 -6.09 8.14
N PRO A 301 11.25 -6.21 9.40
CA PRO A 301 10.50 -5.71 10.55
C PRO A 301 10.34 -4.20 10.51
N TYR A 302 9.24 -3.68 11.03
CA TYR A 302 8.95 -2.23 11.04
C TYR A 302 10.04 -1.40 11.67
N ARG A 303 10.67 -1.90 12.74
CA ARG A 303 11.79 -1.25 13.43
C ARG A 303 13.05 -1.05 12.58
N GLU A 304 13.22 -1.84 11.52
CA GLU A 304 14.38 -1.76 10.63
C GLU A 304 14.12 -0.84 9.42
N ILE A 305 12.86 -0.57 9.09
CA ILE A 305 12.48 0.27 7.95
C ILE A 305 13.13 1.66 8.01
N PRO A 306 13.13 2.39 9.15
CA PRO A 306 13.75 3.71 9.22
C PRO A 306 15.22 3.69 8.79
N ASN A 307 16.00 2.73 9.26
CA ASN A 307 17.42 2.65 8.93
C ASN A 307 17.66 2.37 7.45
N LEU A 308 16.88 1.46 6.87
CA LEU A 308 16.96 1.18 5.44
C LEU A 308 16.63 2.42 4.61
N PHE A 309 15.61 3.18 5.01
CA PHE A 309 15.21 4.34 4.24
C PHE A 309 16.14 5.54 4.46
N TYR A 310 16.66 5.77 5.67
CA TYR A 310 17.65 6.81 5.91
C TYR A 310 18.94 6.55 5.14
N GLY A 311 19.42 5.31 5.06
CA GLY A 311 20.62 4.93 4.32
C GLY A 311 20.49 5.02 2.80
N ALA A 312 19.28 5.02 2.27
CA ALA A 312 19.02 5.11 0.83
C ALA A 312 19.19 6.54 0.28
N LYS A 313 19.71 6.67 -0.94
CA LYS A 313 19.67 7.91 -1.73
C LYS A 313 18.26 8.16 -2.26
N PHE A 314 17.71 7.18 -2.93
CA PHE A 314 16.35 7.16 -3.50
C PHE A 314 15.86 5.72 -3.64
N LEU A 315 14.57 5.56 -3.99
CA LEU A 315 13.97 4.24 -4.21
C LEU A 315 13.65 4.03 -5.69
N ILE A 316 13.60 2.75 -6.08
CA ILE A 316 13.18 2.34 -7.43
C ILE A 316 12.00 1.38 -7.33
N LEU A 317 10.94 1.66 -8.09
CA LEU A 317 9.76 0.83 -8.26
C LEU A 317 9.62 0.49 -9.76
N PRO A 318 10.37 -0.50 -10.26
CA PRO A 318 10.44 -0.82 -11.69
C PRO A 318 9.31 -1.75 -12.12
N TYR A 319 8.11 -1.53 -11.59
CA TYR A 319 7.00 -2.45 -11.73
C TYR A 319 6.57 -2.63 -13.18
N ILE A 320 6.27 -3.88 -13.55
CA ILE A 320 5.75 -4.24 -14.87
C ILE A 320 4.22 -4.09 -14.86
N ASP A 321 3.61 -4.36 -13.71
CA ASP A 321 2.18 -4.20 -13.49
C ASP A 321 1.91 -3.80 -12.03
N ALA A 322 0.98 -2.86 -11.83
CA ALA A 322 0.58 -2.41 -10.50
C ALA A 322 -0.80 -1.75 -10.53
N SER A 323 -1.56 -1.91 -9.46
CA SER A 323 -2.74 -1.08 -9.18
C SER A 323 -2.33 0.21 -8.45
N GLN A 324 -1.51 0.06 -7.40
CA GLN A 324 -0.96 1.15 -6.58
C GLN A 324 0.28 0.66 -5.81
N SER A 325 0.96 1.55 -5.06
CA SER A 325 2.05 1.12 -4.18
C SER A 325 2.15 1.98 -2.93
N GLY A 326 2.03 1.36 -1.75
CA GLY A 326 2.32 1.99 -0.45
C GLY A 326 3.80 2.34 -0.24
N VAL A 327 4.70 1.86 -1.12
CA VAL A 327 6.13 2.17 -1.03
C VAL A 327 6.42 3.63 -1.41
N ILE A 328 5.61 4.25 -2.28
CA ILE A 328 5.79 5.66 -2.65
C ILE A 328 5.56 6.58 -1.45
N PRO A 329 4.39 6.57 -0.77
CA PRO A 329 4.20 7.40 0.42
C PRO A 329 5.16 7.02 1.57
N LEU A 330 5.60 5.77 1.65
CA LEU A 330 6.65 5.37 2.59
C LEU A 330 7.99 6.06 2.27
N ALA A 331 8.42 6.07 0.99
CA ALA A 331 9.63 6.79 0.57
C ALA A 331 9.54 8.30 0.87
N TYR A 332 8.40 8.90 0.56
CA TYR A 332 8.11 10.30 0.78
C TYR A 332 8.10 10.67 2.27
N THR A 333 7.69 9.75 3.15
CA THR A 333 7.79 9.91 4.62
C THR A 333 9.24 10.15 5.06
N PHE A 334 10.21 9.50 4.40
CA PHE A 334 11.65 9.65 4.69
C PHE A 334 12.33 10.68 3.78
N SER A 335 11.58 11.55 3.10
CA SER A 335 12.11 12.54 2.15
C SER A 335 12.99 11.91 1.07
N LYS A 336 12.60 10.71 0.58
CA LYS A 336 13.32 10.03 -0.49
C LYS A 336 12.53 10.15 -1.80
N PRO A 337 13.15 10.65 -2.88
CA PRO A 337 12.50 10.63 -4.19
C PRO A 337 12.44 9.21 -4.72
N VAL A 338 11.60 8.99 -5.72
CA VAL A 338 11.39 7.68 -6.31
C VAL A 338 11.63 7.69 -7.82
N ILE A 339 12.12 6.57 -8.36
CA ILE A 339 12.08 6.29 -9.80
C ILE A 339 10.99 5.22 -9.98
N VAL A 340 9.96 5.52 -10.77
CA VAL A 340 8.83 4.62 -10.97
C VAL A 340 8.57 4.37 -12.45
N SER A 341 8.12 3.16 -12.78
CA SER A 341 7.55 2.88 -14.10
C SER A 341 6.18 3.54 -14.26
N ASN A 342 5.78 3.84 -15.49
CA ASN A 342 4.49 4.45 -15.84
C ASN A 342 3.32 3.45 -15.84
N VAL A 343 3.25 2.56 -14.84
CA VAL A 343 2.18 1.55 -14.73
C VAL A 343 1.23 1.84 -13.59
N GLY A 344 -0.03 1.44 -13.76
CA GLY A 344 -1.05 1.61 -12.75
C GLY A 344 -1.17 3.05 -12.28
N SER A 345 -1.51 3.24 -11.01
CA SER A 345 -1.57 4.56 -10.39
C SER A 345 -0.21 5.06 -9.88
N LEU A 346 0.92 4.42 -10.19
CA LEU A 346 2.23 4.86 -9.69
C LEU A 346 2.57 6.28 -10.15
N SER A 347 2.32 6.58 -11.43
CA SER A 347 2.58 7.89 -12.01
C SER A 347 1.67 9.00 -11.47
N GLU A 348 0.51 8.68 -10.88
CA GLU A 348 -0.37 9.66 -10.25
C GLU A 348 0.23 10.23 -8.95
N TYR A 349 1.10 9.46 -8.30
CA TYR A 349 1.77 9.86 -7.05
C TYR A 349 3.04 10.68 -7.29
N VAL A 350 3.62 10.62 -8.51
CA VAL A 350 4.94 11.19 -8.80
C VAL A 350 4.83 12.36 -9.77
N ASP A 351 5.23 13.54 -9.31
CA ASP A 351 5.43 14.70 -10.18
C ASP A 351 6.81 14.57 -10.81
N HIS A 352 6.83 14.19 -12.11
CA HIS A 352 8.08 13.95 -12.84
C HIS A 352 9.00 15.18 -12.82
N GLY A 353 10.25 14.96 -12.43
CA GLY A 353 11.24 16.03 -12.28
C GLY A 353 11.12 16.87 -10.99
N LYS A 354 10.09 16.61 -10.13
CA LYS A 354 9.88 17.37 -8.89
C LYS A 354 9.90 16.49 -7.64
N THR A 355 9.21 15.35 -7.63
CA THR A 355 9.16 14.43 -6.49
C THR A 355 9.77 13.07 -6.81
N GLY A 356 10.21 12.90 -8.05
CA GLY A 356 10.83 11.68 -8.55
C GLY A 356 10.89 11.67 -10.07
N LEU A 357 11.33 10.55 -10.63
CA LEU A 357 11.44 10.35 -12.07
C LEU A 357 10.54 9.22 -12.54
N ILE A 358 9.93 9.39 -13.71
CA ILE A 358 9.08 8.37 -14.34
C ILE A 358 9.82 7.83 -15.57
N PHE A 359 9.73 6.53 -15.78
CA PHE A 359 10.26 5.87 -16.97
C PHE A 359 9.21 4.93 -17.59
N GLU A 360 9.39 4.56 -18.85
CA GLU A 360 8.52 3.65 -19.58
C GLU A 360 8.71 2.21 -19.10
N SER A 361 7.63 1.54 -18.75
CA SER A 361 7.67 0.15 -18.26
C SER A 361 8.36 -0.77 -19.26
N GLY A 362 9.28 -1.60 -18.77
CA GLY A 362 10.08 -2.51 -19.60
C GLY A 362 11.32 -1.86 -20.25
N ASN A 363 11.46 -0.53 -20.19
CA ASN A 363 12.58 0.17 -20.81
C ASN A 363 13.80 0.23 -19.89
N THR A 364 14.65 -0.80 -19.99
CA THR A 364 15.88 -0.96 -19.18
C THR A 364 16.83 0.22 -19.34
N GLU A 365 17.01 0.71 -20.55
CA GLU A 365 17.94 1.80 -20.87
C GLU A 365 17.47 3.13 -20.25
N GLN A 366 16.18 3.42 -20.36
CA GLN A 366 15.61 4.60 -19.73
C GLN A 366 15.69 4.54 -18.21
N LEU A 367 15.44 3.37 -17.60
CA LEU A 367 15.61 3.16 -16.17
C LEU A 367 17.06 3.43 -15.75
N ALA A 368 18.05 2.88 -16.47
CA ALA A 368 19.46 3.11 -16.19
C ALA A 368 19.83 4.59 -16.27
N ASN A 369 19.33 5.33 -17.28
CA ASN A 369 19.57 6.75 -17.41
C ASN A 369 18.97 7.54 -16.22
N ARG A 370 17.73 7.23 -15.78
CA ARG A 370 17.12 7.86 -14.60
C ARG A 370 17.90 7.61 -13.31
N ILE A 371 18.45 6.40 -13.15
CA ILE A 371 19.33 6.09 -12.01
C ILE A 371 20.59 6.94 -12.04
N ILE A 372 21.25 7.04 -13.21
CA ILE A 372 22.47 7.84 -13.39
C ILE A 372 22.19 9.32 -13.13
N ASP A 373 21.07 9.86 -13.61
CA ASP A 373 20.67 11.25 -13.41
C ASP A 373 20.64 11.61 -11.90
N LEU A 374 20.02 10.77 -11.05
CA LEU A 374 19.94 11.02 -9.60
C LEU A 374 21.24 10.73 -8.84
N ILE A 375 22.06 9.78 -9.31
CA ILE A 375 23.36 9.52 -8.67
C ILE A 375 24.32 10.66 -8.91
N LYS A 376 24.37 11.19 -10.12
CA LYS A 376 25.28 12.26 -10.52
C LYS A 376 24.87 13.63 -9.98
N ASN A 377 23.57 13.86 -9.74
CA ASN A 377 23.06 15.13 -9.27
C ASN A 377 22.46 14.99 -7.85
N ARG A 378 23.32 15.10 -6.84
CA ARG A 378 22.94 14.96 -5.42
C ARG A 378 21.97 16.06 -4.97
N ASP A 379 22.17 17.28 -5.45
CA ASP A 379 21.32 18.42 -5.07
C ASP A 379 19.91 18.23 -5.60
N LEU A 380 19.77 17.82 -6.87
CA LEU A 380 18.48 17.48 -7.47
C LEU A 380 17.80 16.33 -6.71
N CYS A 381 18.55 15.28 -6.33
CA CYS A 381 18.03 14.17 -5.56
C CYS A 381 17.48 14.62 -4.19
N THR A 382 18.21 15.50 -3.51
CA THR A 382 17.80 16.07 -2.22
C THR A 382 16.57 16.95 -2.36
N GLU A 383 16.56 17.87 -3.32
CA GLU A 383 15.44 18.76 -3.63
C GLU A 383 14.16 17.95 -3.95
N MET A 384 14.28 16.92 -4.79
CA MET A 384 13.16 16.03 -5.10
C MET A 384 12.63 15.31 -3.85
N GLY A 385 13.51 14.89 -2.94
CA GLY A 385 13.11 14.25 -1.68
C GLY A 385 12.33 15.20 -0.77
N GLU A 386 12.77 16.45 -0.65
CA GLU A 386 12.05 17.50 0.11
C GLU A 386 10.67 17.80 -0.52
N ASN A 387 10.62 17.93 -1.83
CA ASN A 387 9.37 18.16 -2.55
C ASN A 387 8.42 16.97 -2.43
N ALA A 388 8.96 15.74 -2.42
CA ALA A 388 8.19 14.51 -2.18
C ALA A 388 7.54 14.51 -0.79
N ASN A 389 8.29 14.89 0.26
CA ASN A 389 7.77 15.01 1.61
C ASN A 389 6.72 16.13 1.71
N LYS A 390 6.95 17.30 1.11
CA LYS A 390 5.95 18.38 1.06
C LYS A 390 4.67 17.94 0.38
N LYS A 391 4.75 17.22 -0.75
CA LYS A 391 3.58 16.64 -1.44
C LYS A 391 2.85 15.64 -0.54
N LEU A 392 3.57 14.76 0.15
CA LEU A 392 2.99 13.81 1.10
C LEU A 392 2.15 14.51 2.17
N LEU A 393 2.71 15.55 2.81
CA LEU A 393 2.03 16.27 3.88
C LEU A 393 0.80 17.04 3.40
N ASN A 394 0.89 17.62 2.19
CA ASN A 394 -0.19 18.45 1.63
C ASN A 394 -1.34 17.65 1.03
N ASP A 395 -1.06 16.47 0.46
CA ASP A 395 -2.04 15.74 -0.36
C ASP A 395 -2.41 14.38 0.23
N MET A 396 -1.52 13.76 1.03
CA MET A 396 -1.59 12.36 1.44
C MET A 396 -1.34 12.15 2.96
N SER A 397 -1.44 13.20 3.79
CA SER A 397 -1.30 13.00 5.25
C SER A 397 -2.45 12.18 5.80
N LEU A 398 -2.18 11.37 6.84
CA LEU A 398 -3.22 10.58 7.53
C LEU A 398 -4.39 11.47 7.97
N GLU A 399 -4.08 12.65 8.51
CA GLU A 399 -5.09 13.61 8.96
C GLU A 399 -6.04 14.01 7.81
N LEU A 400 -5.48 14.42 6.67
CA LEU A 400 -6.26 14.82 5.51
C LEU A 400 -7.11 13.66 4.96
N CYS A 401 -6.55 12.45 4.91
CA CYS A 401 -7.27 11.26 4.46
C CYS A 401 -8.40 10.90 5.43
N CYS A 402 -8.17 11.00 6.74
CA CYS A 402 -9.19 10.76 7.75
C CYS A 402 -10.28 11.85 7.77
N ASP A 403 -9.93 13.13 7.53
CA ASP A 403 -10.90 14.22 7.37
C ASP A 403 -11.85 13.93 6.19
N ARG A 404 -11.30 13.51 5.05
CA ARG A 404 -12.08 13.12 3.85
C ARG A 404 -12.97 11.93 4.12
N LEU A 405 -12.46 10.89 4.77
CA LEU A 405 -13.24 9.71 5.14
C LEU A 405 -14.36 10.07 6.12
N ASN A 406 -14.05 10.87 7.16
CA ASN A 406 -15.05 11.30 8.14
C ASN A 406 -16.16 12.15 7.48
N TYR A 407 -15.82 12.97 6.50
CA TYR A 407 -16.81 13.67 5.68
C TYR A 407 -17.73 12.68 4.95
N LEU A 408 -17.15 11.66 4.27
CA LEU A 408 -17.94 10.66 3.56
C LEU A 408 -18.84 9.84 4.48
N TYR A 409 -18.38 9.51 5.70
CA TYR A 409 -19.20 8.82 6.71
C TYR A 409 -20.41 9.65 7.15
N ASN A 410 -20.34 10.98 7.07
CA ASN A 410 -21.44 11.87 7.43
C ASN A 410 -22.42 12.15 6.28
N MET A 411 -22.07 11.78 5.04
CA MET A 411 -22.91 12.02 3.86
C MET A 411 -24.06 11.04 3.72
N ILE A 412 -24.01 9.89 4.37
CA ILE A 412 -24.98 8.79 4.19
C ILE A 412 -25.68 8.38 5.46
#